data_7df7cc82b2a8760a95ee413facea232a
#
_entry.id   7df7cc82b2a8760a95ee413facea232a
#
_cell.length_a   1.000
_cell.length_b   1.000
_cell.length_c   1.000
_cell.angle_alpha   90.00
_cell.angle_beta   90.00
_cell.angle_gamma   90.00
#
_symmetry.space_group_name_H-M   'P 1'
#
loop_
_entity.id
_entity.type
_entity.pdbx_description
1 polymer ?
#
loop_
_entity_poly.entity_id
_entity_poly.type
_entity_poly.pdbx_seq_one_letter_code
_entity_poly.pdbx_strand_id
1 'polypeptide(L)'
;MSTENVIVPSNEEMQTVFEISKNRYEQEISHYEALAKEKPELAHLFTEKAETDVLTSPVLQQTEFVSGHFNINTYHQYGSYPFIQVSSYPAIIGHAPNTGKRTNFNGYIYGGYNMPQLNFNNIHLGGVVKHAQTIINSPLNFQLFIYPKNIVLRLFRGSIYLGDLVSVYQNNILITYPIVLSGVGSFNLA
;
A
#
# COMPACT_ATOMS: atom_id res chain seq x y z
N MET A 1 -7.11 -30.44 -10.28
CA MET A 1 -6.91 -28.98 -10.41
C MET A 1 -7.99 -28.31 -9.59
N SER A 2 -7.67 -27.86 -8.36
CA SER A 2 -8.62 -27.11 -7.55
C SER A 2 -8.66 -25.68 -8.11
N THR A 3 -9.75 -25.30 -8.69
CA THR A 3 -10.07 -23.90 -8.97
C THR A 3 -10.22 -23.22 -7.61
N GLU A 4 -9.15 -22.55 -7.14
CA GLU A 4 -9.29 -21.63 -6.03
C GLU A 4 -10.35 -20.60 -6.43
N ASN A 5 -11.46 -20.61 -5.72
CA ASN A 5 -12.49 -19.58 -5.89
C ASN A 5 -11.88 -18.25 -5.45
N VAL A 6 -11.51 -17.43 -6.41
CA VAL A 6 -11.10 -16.06 -6.17
C VAL A 6 -12.32 -15.33 -5.61
N ILE A 7 -12.30 -15.03 -4.31
CA ILE A 7 -13.36 -14.25 -3.67
C ILE A 7 -13.21 -12.82 -4.17
N VAL A 8 -14.08 -12.39 -5.06
CA VAL A 8 -14.16 -11.00 -5.51
C VAL A 8 -15.02 -10.25 -4.50
N PRO A 9 -14.51 -9.21 -3.84
CA PRO A 9 -15.30 -8.42 -2.91
C PRO A 9 -16.52 -7.81 -3.59
N SER A 10 -17.62 -7.69 -2.87
CA SER A 10 -18.79 -6.96 -3.34
C SER A 10 -18.48 -5.45 -3.46
N ASN A 11 -19.29 -4.72 -4.23
CA ASN A 11 -19.13 -3.27 -4.35
C ASN A 11 -19.26 -2.55 -2.99
N GLU A 12 -20.13 -3.04 -2.12
CA GLU A 12 -20.36 -2.50 -0.78
C GLU A 12 -19.14 -2.67 0.11
N GLU A 13 -18.52 -3.84 0.06
CA GLU A 13 -17.28 -4.12 0.80
C GLU A 13 -16.10 -3.29 0.30
N MET A 14 -15.99 -3.13 -1.01
CA MET A 14 -14.99 -2.25 -1.62
C MET A 14 -15.20 -0.80 -1.19
N GLN A 15 -16.44 -0.31 -1.18
CA GLN A 15 -16.77 1.03 -0.73
C GLN A 15 -16.35 1.24 0.73
N THR A 16 -16.64 0.26 1.60
CA THR A 16 -16.23 0.30 3.01
C THR A 16 -14.72 0.39 3.17
N VAL A 17 -13.96 -0.38 2.41
CA VAL A 17 -12.49 -0.33 2.43
C VAL A 17 -11.95 1.02 1.99
N PHE A 18 -12.53 1.62 0.94
CA PHE A 18 -12.12 2.95 0.49
C PHE A 18 -12.43 4.03 1.51
N GLU A 19 -13.56 3.96 2.20
CA GLU A 19 -13.90 4.88 3.28
C GLU A 19 -12.93 4.75 4.47
N ILE A 20 -12.61 3.53 4.87
CA ILE A 20 -11.61 3.28 5.92
C ILE A 20 -10.25 3.86 5.50
N SER A 21 -9.80 3.58 4.29
CA SER A 21 -8.53 4.08 3.77
C SER A 21 -8.52 5.61 3.69
N LYS A 22 -9.60 6.23 3.24
CA LYS A 22 -9.75 7.68 3.18
C LYS A 22 -9.66 8.32 4.56
N ASN A 23 -10.37 7.78 5.55
CA ASN A 23 -10.32 8.27 6.92
C ASN A 23 -8.90 8.16 7.51
N ARG A 24 -8.21 7.05 7.26
CA ARG A 24 -6.81 6.88 7.66
C ARG A 24 -5.92 7.92 6.99
N TYR A 25 -6.09 8.15 5.71
CA TYR A 25 -5.35 9.16 4.96
C TYR A 25 -5.53 10.56 5.57
N GLU A 26 -6.76 10.99 5.82
CA GLU A 26 -7.08 12.30 6.40
C GLU A 26 -6.47 12.47 7.80
N GLN A 27 -6.51 11.43 8.63
CA GLN A 27 -5.90 11.43 9.96
C GLN A 27 -4.37 11.53 9.90
N GLU A 28 -3.71 10.76 9.04
CA GLU A 28 -2.25 10.78 8.88
C GLU A 28 -1.78 12.13 8.32
N ILE A 29 -2.45 12.69 7.33
CA ILE A 29 -2.10 14.00 6.79
C ILE A 29 -2.25 15.08 7.85
N SER A 30 -3.34 15.10 8.62
CA SER A 30 -3.54 16.05 9.72
C SER A 30 -2.45 15.93 10.78
N HIS A 31 -1.99 14.72 11.08
CA HIS A 31 -0.89 14.48 12.00
C HIS A 31 0.44 15.04 11.46
N TYR A 32 0.77 14.80 10.19
CA TYR A 32 2.00 15.31 9.58
C TYR A 32 1.97 16.84 9.44
N GLU A 33 0.83 17.44 9.14
CA GLU A 33 0.68 18.90 9.13
C GLU A 33 0.87 19.52 10.52
N ALA A 34 0.37 18.88 11.56
CA ALA A 34 0.59 19.31 12.94
C ALA A 34 2.08 19.23 13.32
N LEU A 35 2.77 18.13 12.98
CA LEU A 35 4.20 17.96 13.19
C LEU A 35 5.02 19.00 12.43
N ALA A 36 4.66 19.31 11.19
CA ALA A 36 5.34 20.31 10.38
C ALA A 36 5.19 21.74 10.95
N LYS A 37 4.07 22.03 11.59
CA LYS A 37 3.86 23.32 12.32
C LYS A 37 4.67 23.38 13.61
N GLU A 38 4.74 22.27 14.34
CA GLU A 38 5.50 22.20 15.59
C GLU A 38 7.01 22.20 15.36
N LYS A 39 7.47 21.58 14.28
CA LYS A 39 8.89 21.42 13.90
C LYS A 39 9.12 21.83 12.44
N PRO A 40 9.13 23.16 12.15
CA PRO A 40 9.25 23.66 10.79
C PRO A 40 10.51 23.20 10.05
N GLU A 41 11.61 22.94 10.76
CA GLU A 41 12.86 22.43 10.20
C GLU A 41 12.72 21.01 9.63
N LEU A 42 11.74 20.24 10.09
CA LEU A 42 11.45 18.88 9.62
C LEU A 42 10.29 18.82 8.62
N ALA A 43 9.65 19.94 8.32
CA ALA A 43 8.47 19.99 7.45
C ALA A 43 8.72 19.34 6.08
N HIS A 44 9.94 19.46 5.53
CA HIS A 44 10.33 18.86 4.25
C HIS A 44 10.33 17.32 4.27
N LEU A 45 10.32 16.68 5.44
CA LEU A 45 10.23 15.22 5.57
C LEU A 45 8.79 14.71 5.48
N PHE A 46 7.81 15.55 5.77
CA PHE A 46 6.40 15.16 5.90
C PHE A 46 5.51 15.73 4.79
N THR A 47 5.94 16.83 4.18
CA THR A 47 5.19 17.51 3.12
C THR A 47 6.03 17.60 1.86
N GLU A 48 5.43 17.32 0.71
CA GLU A 48 6.06 17.69 -0.56
C GLU A 48 6.29 19.20 -0.53
N LYS A 49 7.54 19.66 -0.71
CA LYS A 49 7.78 21.04 -1.09
C LYS A 49 6.91 21.28 -2.30
N ALA A 50 5.99 22.23 -2.19
CA ALA A 50 5.38 22.80 -3.36
C ALA A 50 6.53 23.30 -4.25
N GLU A 51 6.92 22.52 -5.25
CA GLU A 51 7.61 23.03 -6.41
C GLU A 51 6.59 23.94 -7.06
N THR A 52 6.82 25.23 -6.88
CA THR A 52 5.86 26.31 -6.84
C THR A 52 5.08 26.52 -8.13
N ASP A 53 5.32 25.81 -9.22
CA ASP A 53 4.69 26.10 -10.51
C ASP A 53 4.00 24.95 -11.25
N VAL A 54 4.18 23.70 -10.81
CA VAL A 54 3.57 22.54 -11.50
C VAL A 54 2.47 21.88 -10.66
N LEU A 55 2.45 22.07 -9.34
CA LEU A 55 1.54 21.39 -8.40
C LEU A 55 0.25 22.17 -8.08
N THR A 56 0.03 23.31 -8.67
CA THR A 56 -1.24 24.05 -8.55
C THR A 56 -2.34 23.55 -9.47
N SER A 57 -2.07 22.53 -10.28
CA SER A 57 -3.14 21.89 -11.05
C SER A 57 -4.04 21.07 -10.11
N PRO A 58 -5.35 21.34 -10.07
CA PRO A 58 -6.30 20.56 -9.27
C PRO A 58 -6.24 19.07 -9.54
N VAL A 59 -5.79 18.67 -10.71
CA VAL A 59 -5.63 17.26 -11.13
C VAL A 59 -4.55 16.53 -10.33
N LEU A 60 -3.51 17.21 -9.87
CA LEU A 60 -2.40 16.62 -9.14
C LEU A 60 -2.66 16.49 -7.63
N GLN A 61 -3.72 17.10 -7.12
CA GLN A 61 -4.13 16.99 -5.71
C GLN A 61 -5.20 15.93 -5.46
N GLN A 62 -5.67 15.26 -6.51
CA GLN A 62 -6.71 14.24 -6.37
C GLN A 62 -6.12 12.95 -5.79
N THR A 63 -6.80 12.42 -4.78
CA THR A 63 -6.64 11.03 -4.37
C THR A 63 -7.29 10.12 -5.40
N GLU A 64 -6.65 8.99 -5.66
CA GLU A 64 -7.14 7.99 -6.59
C GLU A 64 -7.31 6.66 -5.88
N PHE A 65 -8.09 5.78 -6.46
CA PHE A 65 -8.34 4.44 -5.94
C PHE A 65 -7.28 3.48 -6.45
N VAL A 66 -6.76 2.67 -5.54
CA VAL A 66 -5.89 1.53 -5.86
C VAL A 66 -6.55 0.29 -5.30
N SER A 67 -6.68 -0.75 -6.11
CA SER A 67 -7.23 -2.03 -5.66
C SER A 67 -6.62 -3.19 -6.42
N GLY A 68 -6.46 -4.33 -5.76
CA GLY A 68 -5.95 -5.54 -6.40
C GLY A 68 -5.85 -6.73 -5.46
N HIS A 69 -5.53 -7.87 -6.05
CA HIS A 69 -5.22 -9.08 -5.30
C HIS A 69 -3.72 -9.17 -5.09
N PHE A 70 -3.30 -9.34 -3.86
CA PHE A 70 -1.90 -9.37 -3.46
C PHE A 70 -1.52 -10.74 -2.89
N ASN A 71 -0.29 -11.12 -3.16
CA ASN A 71 0.39 -12.24 -2.52
C ASN A 71 1.52 -11.69 -1.65
N ILE A 72 1.64 -12.20 -0.44
CA ILE A 72 2.68 -11.81 0.53
C ILE A 72 3.31 -13.10 1.03
N ASN A 73 4.48 -13.43 0.52
CA ASN A 73 5.10 -14.72 0.77
C ASN A 73 6.58 -14.57 1.14
N THR A 74 7.00 -15.37 2.12
CA THR A 74 8.40 -15.51 2.48
C THR A 74 9.07 -16.55 1.59
N TYR A 75 10.19 -16.18 1.01
CA TYR A 75 11.02 -17.04 0.18
C TYR A 75 12.37 -17.29 0.82
N HIS A 76 12.83 -18.52 0.69
CA HIS A 76 14.16 -18.95 1.08
C HIS A 76 14.95 -19.32 -0.18
N GLN A 77 16.03 -18.62 -0.42
CA GLN A 77 16.95 -18.95 -1.49
C GLN A 77 18.22 -19.54 -0.89
N TYR A 78 18.66 -20.67 -1.43
CA TYR A 78 19.86 -21.33 -0.95
C TYR A 78 21.07 -20.37 -0.94
N GLY A 79 21.75 -20.28 0.21
CA GLY A 79 22.93 -19.41 0.37
C GLY A 79 22.64 -17.93 0.57
N SER A 80 21.36 -17.52 0.71
CA SER A 80 20.98 -16.13 1.00
C SER A 80 20.04 -16.02 2.20
N TYR A 81 19.89 -14.81 2.72
CA TYR A 81 18.88 -14.51 3.72
C TYR A 81 17.48 -14.65 3.14
N PRO A 82 16.48 -15.06 3.93
CA PRO A 82 15.10 -15.04 3.50
C PRO A 82 14.66 -13.62 3.17
N PHE A 83 13.72 -13.51 2.25
CA PHE A 83 13.06 -12.26 1.90
C PHE A 83 11.55 -12.45 1.76
N ILE A 84 10.79 -11.37 1.93
CA ILE A 84 9.35 -11.38 1.68
C ILE A 84 9.11 -10.64 0.38
N GLN A 85 8.36 -11.27 -0.52
CA GLN A 85 7.84 -10.65 -1.71
C GLN A 85 6.37 -10.26 -1.49
N VAL A 86 6.06 -9.02 -1.83
CA VAL A 86 4.69 -8.50 -1.93
C VAL A 86 4.41 -8.25 -3.40
N SER A 87 3.49 -8.98 -3.98
CA SER A 87 3.20 -8.88 -5.41
C SER A 87 1.70 -8.83 -5.69
N SER A 88 1.30 -8.13 -6.73
CA SER A 88 -0.07 -8.16 -7.24
C SER A 88 -0.09 -8.36 -8.75
N TYR A 89 -1.14 -9.04 -9.23
CA TYR A 89 -1.39 -9.18 -10.66
C TYR A 89 -2.90 -9.42 -10.92
N PRO A 90 -3.63 -8.47 -11.48
CA PRO A 90 -3.31 -7.05 -11.59
C PRO A 90 -3.71 -6.25 -10.34
N ALA A 91 -3.15 -5.04 -10.20
CA ALA A 91 -3.74 -3.95 -9.42
C ALA A 91 -4.30 -2.89 -10.38
N ILE A 92 -5.40 -2.25 -10.00
CA ILE A 92 -6.07 -1.21 -10.78
C ILE A 92 -5.88 0.13 -10.08
N ILE A 93 -5.42 1.13 -10.82
CA ILE A 93 -5.21 2.50 -10.34
C ILE A 93 -6.07 3.44 -11.18
N GLY A 94 -6.99 4.17 -10.54
CA GLY A 94 -7.86 5.10 -11.24
C GLY A 94 -8.71 6.01 -10.37
N HIS A 95 -9.53 6.83 -11.03
CA HIS A 95 -10.38 7.84 -10.36
C HIS A 95 -11.65 7.27 -9.72
N ALA A 96 -11.98 6.04 -10.03
CA ALA A 96 -13.12 5.33 -9.44
C ALA A 96 -12.74 3.89 -9.12
N PRO A 97 -13.42 3.24 -8.16
CA PRO A 97 -13.17 1.87 -7.80
C PRO A 97 -13.23 0.93 -9.02
N ASN A 98 -12.23 0.06 -9.14
CA ASN A 98 -12.12 -0.94 -10.22
C ASN A 98 -12.09 -0.38 -11.66
N THR A 99 -11.88 0.92 -11.83
CA THR A 99 -11.74 1.55 -13.14
C THR A 99 -10.42 2.29 -13.22
N GLY A 100 -9.61 2.01 -14.24
CA GLY A 100 -8.33 2.69 -14.41
C GLY A 100 -7.27 1.86 -15.09
N LYS A 101 -6.02 2.22 -14.86
CA LYS A 101 -4.86 1.53 -15.44
C LYS A 101 -4.59 0.23 -14.70
N ARG A 102 -4.39 -0.83 -15.46
CA ARG A 102 -3.93 -2.12 -14.92
C ARG A 102 -2.42 -2.05 -14.68
N THR A 103 -2.02 -2.44 -13.50
CA THR A 103 -0.63 -2.43 -13.07
C THR A 103 -0.29 -3.73 -12.34
N ASN A 104 0.99 -4.01 -12.21
CA ASN A 104 1.51 -5.07 -11.34
C ASN A 104 2.34 -4.41 -10.25
N PHE A 105 2.03 -4.73 -9.00
CA PHE A 105 2.91 -4.36 -7.89
C PHE A 105 3.95 -5.44 -7.69
N ASN A 106 5.19 -5.02 -7.49
CA ASN A 106 6.26 -5.91 -7.09
C ASN A 106 7.12 -5.21 -6.04
N GLY A 107 7.17 -5.79 -4.85
CA GLY A 107 7.89 -5.23 -3.71
C GLY A 107 8.62 -6.30 -2.94
N TYR A 108 9.70 -5.90 -2.27
CA TYR A 108 10.58 -6.78 -1.53
C TYR A 108 10.88 -6.20 -0.15
N ILE A 109 10.86 -7.08 0.84
CA ILE A 109 11.31 -6.84 2.20
C ILE A 109 12.50 -7.73 2.44
N TYR A 110 13.64 -7.14 2.66
CA TYR A 110 14.87 -7.85 2.98
C TYR A 110 15.11 -7.81 4.48
N GLY A 111 15.47 -8.92 5.07
CA GLY A 111 15.70 -9.03 6.52
C GLY A 111 16.78 -10.05 6.86
N GLY A 112 17.01 -10.23 8.15
CA GLY A 112 17.92 -11.23 8.67
C GLY A 112 17.26 -12.61 8.86
N TYR A 113 17.93 -13.50 9.59
CA TYR A 113 17.48 -14.87 9.83
C TYR A 113 16.12 -15.00 10.56
N ASN A 114 15.69 -13.96 11.29
CA ASN A 114 14.45 -13.95 12.08
C ASN A 114 13.24 -13.39 11.31
N MET A 115 13.26 -13.46 9.98
CA MET A 115 12.13 -13.01 9.18
C MET A 115 10.90 -13.91 9.42
N PRO A 116 9.70 -13.31 9.62
CA PRO A 116 8.49 -14.11 9.80
C PRO A 116 8.17 -14.93 8.56
N GLN A 117 7.66 -16.14 8.76
CA GLN A 117 7.17 -16.99 7.68
C GLN A 117 5.75 -16.58 7.31
N LEU A 118 5.59 -15.95 6.17
CA LEU A 118 4.31 -15.48 5.65
C LEU A 118 3.92 -16.28 4.41
N ASN A 119 2.64 -16.62 4.33
CA ASN A 119 2.07 -17.30 3.17
C ASN A 119 0.63 -16.81 2.98
N PHE A 120 0.49 -15.60 2.47
CA PHE A 120 -0.79 -15.00 2.16
C PHE A 120 -0.94 -14.92 0.65
N ASN A 121 -1.94 -15.59 0.12
CA ASN A 121 -2.21 -15.59 -1.30
C ASN A 121 -3.60 -15.02 -1.57
N ASN A 122 -3.67 -14.26 -2.66
CA ASN A 122 -4.92 -13.74 -3.21
C ASN A 122 -5.69 -12.85 -2.22
N ILE A 123 -4.98 -12.02 -1.46
CA ILE A 123 -5.59 -11.08 -0.52
C ILE A 123 -6.01 -9.84 -1.29
N HIS A 124 -7.27 -9.44 -1.18
CA HIS A 124 -7.71 -8.19 -1.75
C HIS A 124 -7.33 -7.01 -0.87
N LEU A 125 -6.48 -6.12 -1.41
CA LEU A 125 -6.14 -4.83 -0.80
C LEU A 125 -6.73 -3.70 -1.64
N GLY A 126 -7.30 -2.71 -0.97
CA GLY A 126 -7.84 -1.53 -1.62
C GLY A 126 -7.66 -0.28 -0.76
N GLY A 127 -7.58 0.87 -1.41
CA GLY A 127 -7.43 2.13 -0.70
C GLY A 127 -7.37 3.35 -1.57
N VAL A 128 -7.24 4.49 -0.91
CA VAL A 128 -7.08 5.81 -1.53
C VAL A 128 -5.62 6.22 -1.41
N VAL A 129 -5.04 6.64 -2.53
CA VAL A 129 -3.62 7.02 -2.60
C VAL A 129 -3.50 8.37 -3.28
N LYS A 130 -2.72 9.27 -2.68
CA LYS A 130 -2.42 10.58 -3.25
C LYS A 130 -1.52 10.40 -4.48
N HIS A 131 -1.86 11.09 -5.56
CA HIS A 131 -1.06 11.07 -6.80
C HIS A 131 -0.79 9.67 -7.36
N ALA A 132 -1.76 8.75 -7.26
CA ALA A 132 -1.56 7.35 -7.63
C ALA A 132 -1.07 7.15 -9.08
N GLN A 133 -1.45 8.03 -10.02
CA GLN A 133 -0.94 7.95 -11.39
C GLN A 133 0.58 8.19 -11.48
N THR A 134 1.13 8.98 -10.56
CA THR A 134 2.56 9.31 -10.55
C THR A 134 3.43 8.23 -9.90
N ILE A 135 2.81 7.28 -9.19
CA ILE A 135 3.55 6.14 -8.60
C ILE A 135 3.78 5.02 -9.60
N ILE A 136 3.10 5.03 -10.74
CA ILE A 136 3.30 4.03 -11.80
C ILE A 136 4.70 4.20 -12.38
N ASN A 137 5.44 3.10 -12.48
CA ASN A 137 6.84 3.02 -12.91
C ASN A 137 7.81 3.86 -12.06
N SER A 138 7.45 4.13 -10.81
CA SER A 138 8.30 4.86 -9.86
C SER A 138 8.62 3.99 -8.65
N PRO A 139 9.83 4.09 -8.09
CA PRO A 139 10.17 3.39 -6.86
C PRO A 139 9.38 3.97 -5.68
N LEU A 140 8.92 3.08 -4.81
CA LEU A 140 8.18 3.38 -3.59
C LEU A 140 8.84 2.72 -2.40
N ASN A 141 8.77 3.37 -1.26
CA ASN A 141 8.93 2.70 0.02
C ASN A 141 7.56 2.26 0.52
N PHE A 142 7.49 1.16 1.23
CA PHE A 142 6.26 0.73 1.87
C PHE A 142 6.51 0.15 3.26
N GLN A 143 5.46 0.19 4.07
CA GLN A 143 5.38 -0.55 5.32
C GLN A 143 4.23 -1.53 5.24
N LEU A 144 4.50 -2.77 5.60
CA LEU A 144 3.50 -3.83 5.68
C LEU A 144 3.16 -4.04 7.16
N PHE A 145 1.91 -3.78 7.50
CA PHE A 145 1.36 -4.03 8.83
C PHE A 145 0.46 -5.27 8.75
N ILE A 146 0.75 -6.26 9.55
CA ILE A 146 -0.06 -7.46 9.67
C ILE A 146 -0.63 -7.50 11.08
N TYR A 147 -1.93 -7.34 11.18
CA TYR A 147 -2.69 -7.40 12.42
C TYR A 147 -3.48 -8.72 12.48
N PRO A 148 -3.99 -9.12 13.65
CA PRO A 148 -4.79 -10.35 13.79
C PRO A 148 -6.03 -10.41 12.88
N LYS A 149 -6.54 -9.26 12.42
CA LYS A 149 -7.77 -9.18 11.61
C LYS A 149 -7.64 -8.46 10.28
N ASN A 150 -6.53 -7.79 10.02
CA ASN A 150 -6.34 -7.06 8.76
C ASN A 150 -4.87 -6.94 8.39
N ILE A 151 -4.64 -6.66 7.11
CA ILE A 151 -3.34 -6.31 6.56
C ILE A 151 -3.45 -4.90 5.99
N VAL A 152 -2.43 -4.10 6.22
CA VAL A 152 -2.32 -2.74 5.66
C VAL A 152 -0.98 -2.61 4.95
N LEU A 153 -1.03 -2.20 3.69
CA LEU A 153 0.14 -1.81 2.91
C LEU A 153 0.18 -0.29 2.82
N ARG A 154 1.04 0.34 3.60
CA ARG A 154 1.25 1.78 3.65
C ARG A 154 2.30 2.21 2.65
N LEU A 155 1.98 3.16 1.79
CA LEU A 155 2.82 3.59 0.68
C LEU A 155 3.45 4.95 0.96
N PHE A 156 4.73 5.09 0.55
CA PHE A 156 5.49 6.33 0.64
C PHE A 156 6.27 6.60 -0.65
N ARG A 157 6.47 7.88 -0.96
CA ARG A 157 7.50 8.33 -1.90
C ARG A 157 8.61 9.01 -1.09
N GLY A 158 9.77 8.36 -0.97
CA GLY A 158 10.76 8.78 0.02
C GLY A 158 10.17 8.68 1.42
N SER A 159 10.09 9.80 2.14
CA SER A 159 9.46 9.90 3.46
C SER A 159 8.01 10.38 3.43
N ILE A 160 7.48 10.73 2.25
CA ILE A 160 6.14 11.32 2.11
C ILE A 160 5.08 10.23 2.05
N TYR A 161 4.14 10.28 2.98
CA TYR A 161 3.01 9.37 3.04
C TYR A 161 2.03 9.61 1.89
N LEU A 162 1.65 8.55 1.19
CA LEU A 162 0.77 8.60 0.03
C LEU A 162 -0.61 7.98 0.30
N GLY A 163 -0.71 6.98 1.16
CA GLY A 163 -1.96 6.30 1.48
C GLY A 163 -1.76 4.88 1.98
N ASP A 164 -2.85 4.29 2.43
CA ASP A 164 -2.92 2.92 2.94
C ASP A 164 -3.82 2.06 2.04
N LEU A 165 -3.33 0.90 1.63
CA LEU A 165 -4.16 -0.16 1.07
C LEU A 165 -4.52 -1.13 2.19
N VAL A 166 -5.82 -1.36 2.40
CA VAL A 166 -6.36 -2.15 3.52
C VAL A 166 -7.01 -3.41 2.98
N SER A 167 -6.85 -4.52 3.69
CA SER A 167 -7.49 -5.79 3.31
C SER A 167 -9.00 -5.76 3.53
N VAL A 168 -9.74 -6.29 2.56
CA VAL A 168 -11.21 -6.39 2.61
C VAL A 168 -11.64 -7.52 3.55
N TYR A 169 -10.95 -8.64 3.47
CA TYR A 169 -11.24 -9.84 4.27
C TYR A 169 -9.98 -10.41 4.88
N GLN A 170 -10.07 -10.74 6.17
CA GLN A 170 -9.06 -11.57 6.81
C GLN A 170 -9.70 -12.41 7.92
N ASN A 171 -10.21 -13.55 7.57
CA ASN A 171 -10.87 -14.40 8.55
C ASN A 171 -9.92 -15.27 9.37
N ASN A 172 -8.64 -15.41 9.03
CA ASN A 172 -7.75 -16.33 9.74
C ASN A 172 -6.27 -15.92 9.68
N ILE A 173 -5.93 -14.69 10.03
CA ILE A 173 -4.53 -14.36 10.26
C ILE A 173 -4.13 -14.93 11.63
N LEU A 174 -3.39 -16.04 11.62
CA LEU A 174 -2.91 -16.69 12.83
C LEU A 174 -1.63 -16.00 13.34
N ILE A 175 -1.75 -14.74 13.73
CA ILE A 175 -0.69 -14.01 14.42
C ILE A 175 -1.21 -13.50 15.76
N THR A 176 -0.36 -13.57 16.77
CA THR A 176 -0.67 -13.09 18.11
C THR A 176 -0.27 -11.64 18.36
N TYR A 177 0.69 -11.14 17.56
CA TYR A 177 1.23 -9.78 17.69
C TYR A 177 1.22 -9.07 16.35
N PRO A 178 1.03 -7.75 16.33
CA PRO A 178 1.22 -6.98 15.10
C PRO A 178 2.64 -7.15 14.57
N ILE A 179 2.76 -7.38 13.27
CA ILE A 179 4.03 -7.42 12.55
C ILE A 179 4.12 -6.15 11.70
N VAL A 180 5.25 -5.45 11.78
CA VAL A 180 5.54 -4.28 10.96
C VAL A 180 6.84 -4.51 10.22
N LEU A 181 6.80 -4.46 8.90
CA LEU A 181 7.93 -4.70 8.02
C LEU A 181 8.04 -3.57 7.01
N SER A 182 9.27 -3.20 6.65
CA SER A 182 9.52 -2.15 5.66
C SER A 182 10.19 -2.71 4.42
N GLY A 183 9.77 -2.24 3.26
CA GLY A 183 10.27 -2.69 1.99
C GLY A 183 10.29 -1.60 0.92
N VAL A 184 10.74 -1.99 -0.26
CA VAL A 184 10.76 -1.17 -1.47
C VAL A 184 10.04 -1.91 -2.59
N GLY A 185 9.36 -1.18 -3.46
CA GLY A 185 8.61 -1.77 -4.56
C GLY A 185 8.18 -0.75 -5.59
N SER A 186 7.42 -1.19 -6.59
CA SER A 186 6.86 -0.33 -7.62
C SER A 186 5.59 -0.91 -8.20
N PHE A 187 4.70 -0.04 -8.69
CA PHE A 187 3.63 -0.39 -9.60
C PHE A 187 4.13 -0.19 -11.04
N ASN A 188 4.04 -1.21 -11.86
CA ASN A 188 4.43 -1.15 -13.26
C ASN A 188 3.21 -1.41 -14.13
N LEU A 189 3.11 -0.76 -15.29
CA LEU A 189 2.04 -1.05 -16.24
C LEU A 189 2.02 -2.53 -16.61
N ALA A 190 0.84 -3.14 -16.60
CA ALA A 190 0.62 -4.56 -16.92
C ALA A 190 0.50 -4.77 -18.43
#